data_2a073d410e1be286334f571cc5d8246f
#
_entry.id   2a073d410e1be286334f571cc5d8246f
#
_cell.length_a   1.000
_cell.length_b   1.000
_cell.length_c   1.000
_cell.angle_alpha   90.00
_cell.angle_beta   90.00
_cell.angle_gamma   90.00
#
_symmetry.space_group_name_H-M   'P 1'
#
loop_
_entity.id
_entity.type
_entity.pdbx_description
1 polymer ?
#
loop_
_entity_poly.entity_id
_entity_poly.type
_entity_poly.pdbx_seq_one_letter_code
_entity_poly.pdbx_strand_id
1 'polypeptide(L)'
;DHLPAGIPWDLPLMIEMIDSARDSVHVQLLSFGETDREKRLFDDLDRALRRAAVRGAEVRMILSNWSKRKYSLPWIQALARIPGIEIRFTNIPEHSEGFIPFARVEHAKYLTVDGERCWIGTSNWSRDYFYASRNIGLFLVGEGCARDADLFFNKSWHGPYTATVDPSAAYSPPRRN
;
A
#
# COMPACT_ATOMS: atom_id res chain seq x y z
N ASP A 1 22.09 -13.35 -5.18
CA ASP A 1 20.90 -14.24 -5.31
C ASP A 1 20.61 -14.90 -3.98
N HIS A 2 19.55 -14.47 -3.31
CA HIS A 2 19.18 -14.99 -2.00
C HIS A 2 17.83 -15.72 -2.01
N LEU A 3 17.24 -15.88 -3.20
CA LEU A 3 15.97 -16.59 -3.35
C LEU A 3 16.25 -18.10 -3.42
N PRO A 4 15.47 -18.93 -2.70
CA PRO A 4 15.52 -20.37 -2.87
C PRO A 4 15.21 -20.78 -4.31
N ALA A 5 15.83 -21.87 -4.77
CA ALA A 5 15.58 -22.37 -6.11
C ALA A 5 14.08 -22.65 -6.34
N GLY A 6 13.54 -22.17 -7.45
CA GLY A 6 12.14 -22.34 -7.82
C GLY A 6 11.15 -21.39 -7.13
N ILE A 7 11.62 -20.50 -6.25
CA ILE A 7 10.77 -19.45 -5.66
C ILE A 7 10.96 -18.15 -6.47
N PRO A 8 9.90 -17.62 -7.10
CA PRO A 8 10.01 -16.37 -7.83
C PRO A 8 10.15 -15.18 -6.87
N TRP A 9 10.77 -14.12 -7.36
CA TRP A 9 10.77 -12.83 -6.67
C TRP A 9 9.39 -12.18 -6.74
N ASP A 10 8.88 -11.68 -5.61
CA ASP A 10 7.51 -11.18 -5.51
C ASP A 10 7.26 -9.86 -6.26
N LEU A 11 8.24 -8.96 -6.36
CA LEU A 11 8.04 -7.64 -6.99
C LEU A 11 7.57 -7.73 -8.46
N PRO A 12 8.19 -8.50 -9.37
CA PRO A 12 7.68 -8.66 -10.73
C PRO A 12 6.27 -9.22 -10.78
N LEU A 13 5.94 -10.19 -9.91
CA LEU A 13 4.61 -10.78 -9.85
C LEU A 13 3.54 -9.79 -9.37
N MET A 14 3.88 -8.93 -8.40
CA MET A 14 2.99 -7.86 -7.96
C MET A 14 2.73 -6.86 -9.09
N ILE A 15 3.77 -6.47 -9.83
CA ILE A 15 3.65 -5.57 -10.98
C ILE A 15 2.75 -6.21 -12.07
N GLU A 16 3.00 -7.46 -12.43
CA GLU A 16 2.19 -8.21 -13.39
C GLU A 16 0.72 -8.27 -12.94
N MET A 17 0.49 -8.55 -11.66
CA MET A 17 -0.85 -8.60 -11.08
C MET A 17 -1.56 -7.25 -11.19
N ILE A 18 -0.90 -6.13 -10.87
CA ILE A 18 -1.46 -4.78 -11.04
C ILE A 18 -1.66 -4.43 -12.51
N ASP A 19 -0.71 -4.79 -13.37
CA ASP A 19 -0.80 -4.53 -14.81
C ASP A 19 -1.91 -5.35 -15.50
N SER A 20 -2.35 -6.44 -14.89
CA SER A 20 -3.49 -7.24 -15.39
C SER A 20 -4.86 -6.71 -14.92
N ALA A 21 -4.92 -5.70 -14.05
CA ALA A 21 -6.18 -5.15 -13.54
C ALA A 21 -7.05 -4.56 -14.66
N ARG A 22 -8.36 -4.88 -14.59
CA ARG A 22 -9.40 -4.39 -15.49
C ARG A 22 -10.36 -3.44 -14.78
N ASP A 23 -10.77 -3.81 -13.57
CA ASP A 23 -11.82 -3.12 -12.83
C ASP A 23 -11.27 -2.41 -11.61
N SER A 24 -10.44 -3.06 -10.79
CA SER A 24 -10.03 -2.52 -9.50
C SER A 24 -8.67 -3.00 -9.02
N VAL A 25 -7.98 -2.09 -8.29
CA VAL A 25 -6.76 -2.38 -7.52
C VAL A 25 -6.93 -1.79 -6.12
N HIS A 26 -6.99 -2.64 -5.10
CA HIS A 26 -7.04 -2.19 -3.71
C HIS A 26 -5.74 -2.54 -2.99
N VAL A 27 -5.17 -1.56 -2.29
CA VAL A 27 -3.89 -1.69 -1.59
C VAL A 27 -4.02 -1.19 -0.17
N GLN A 28 -3.60 -1.99 0.82
CA GLN A 28 -3.55 -1.55 2.21
C GLN A 28 -2.17 -1.80 2.80
N LEU A 29 -1.51 -0.74 3.29
CA LEU A 29 -0.11 -0.79 3.72
C LEU A 29 0.16 0.04 4.98
N LEU A 30 1.13 -0.41 5.77
CA LEU A 30 1.72 0.44 6.80
C LEU A 30 2.48 1.61 6.18
N SER A 31 3.31 1.36 5.17
CA SER A 31 4.10 2.42 4.53
C SER A 31 4.32 2.17 3.05
N PHE A 32 4.37 3.28 2.34
CA PHE A 32 4.66 3.38 0.92
C PHE A 32 5.75 4.44 0.73
N GLY A 33 6.73 4.17 -0.12
CA GLY A 33 7.81 5.13 -0.36
C GLY A 33 8.60 4.80 -1.62
N GLU A 34 8.82 5.83 -2.43
CA GLU A 34 9.51 5.73 -3.72
C GLU A 34 11.02 5.99 -3.63
N THR A 35 11.52 6.32 -2.46
CA THR A 35 12.96 6.49 -2.24
C THR A 35 13.37 5.81 -0.95
N ASP A 36 14.53 5.18 -0.96
CA ASP A 36 15.16 4.66 0.25
C ASP A 36 15.93 5.76 1.01
N ARG A 37 16.62 5.36 2.08
CA ARG A 37 17.43 6.27 2.90
C ARG A 37 18.58 6.93 2.13
N GLU A 38 19.07 6.26 1.08
CA GLU A 38 20.13 6.73 0.19
C GLU A 38 19.58 7.52 -1.01
N LYS A 39 18.27 7.82 -1.00
CA LYS A 39 17.55 8.52 -2.07
C LYS A 39 17.56 7.80 -3.42
N ARG A 40 17.78 6.48 -3.42
CA ARG A 40 17.63 5.68 -4.64
C ARG A 40 16.15 5.52 -4.95
N LEU A 41 15.80 5.76 -6.20
CA LEU A 41 14.43 5.67 -6.67
C LEU A 41 13.93 4.21 -6.65
N PHE A 42 12.67 4.04 -6.27
CA PHE A 42 11.91 2.81 -6.30
C PHE A 42 10.47 3.14 -6.65
N ASP A 43 10.19 3.31 -7.92
CA ASP A 43 8.88 3.74 -8.44
C ASP A 43 8.15 2.65 -9.23
N ASP A 44 8.64 1.41 -9.19
CA ASP A 44 8.08 0.30 -9.97
C ASP A 44 6.59 0.08 -9.69
N LEU A 45 6.21 0.05 -8.40
CA LEU A 45 4.81 -0.16 -7.98
C LEU A 45 3.96 1.09 -8.19
N ASP A 46 4.50 2.29 -7.99
CA ASP A 46 3.83 3.55 -8.33
C ASP A 46 3.48 3.60 -9.82
N ARG A 47 4.44 3.30 -10.68
CA ARG A 47 4.22 3.24 -12.12
C ARG A 47 3.16 2.20 -12.51
N ALA A 48 3.14 1.04 -11.86
CA ALA A 48 2.12 0.02 -12.12
C ALA A 48 0.71 0.53 -11.75
N LEU A 49 0.56 1.18 -10.59
CA LEU A 49 -0.71 1.80 -10.17
C LEU A 49 -1.18 2.88 -11.16
N ARG A 50 -0.26 3.74 -11.62
CA ARG A 50 -0.58 4.76 -12.65
C ARG A 50 -1.04 4.12 -13.95
N ARG A 51 -0.38 3.04 -14.40
CA ARG A 51 -0.80 2.32 -15.60
C ARG A 51 -2.18 1.70 -15.43
N ALA A 52 -2.49 1.14 -14.26
CA ALA A 52 -3.82 0.60 -13.97
C ALA A 52 -4.90 1.68 -14.08
N ALA A 53 -4.69 2.85 -13.46
CA ALA A 53 -5.60 3.98 -13.54
C ALA A 53 -5.77 4.51 -14.98
N VAL A 54 -4.69 4.59 -15.76
CA VAL A 54 -4.74 4.99 -17.18
C VAL A 54 -5.56 4.01 -18.01
N ARG A 55 -5.55 2.72 -17.69
CA ARG A 55 -6.41 1.71 -18.33
C ARG A 55 -7.88 1.80 -17.92
N GLY A 56 -8.21 2.58 -16.91
CA GLY A 56 -9.57 2.76 -16.41
C GLY A 56 -9.89 1.93 -15.16
N ALA A 57 -8.95 1.18 -14.61
CA ALA A 57 -9.15 0.50 -13.33
C ALA A 57 -9.22 1.51 -12.18
N GLU A 58 -10.15 1.29 -11.25
CA GLU A 58 -10.21 2.07 -10.02
C GLU A 58 -9.08 1.65 -9.08
N VAL A 59 -8.26 2.61 -8.66
CA VAL A 59 -7.16 2.36 -7.72
C VAL A 59 -7.47 3.00 -6.38
N ARG A 60 -7.57 2.19 -5.32
CA ARG A 60 -7.78 2.64 -3.94
C ARG A 60 -6.65 2.20 -3.04
N MET A 61 -6.12 3.13 -2.25
CA MET A 61 -5.05 2.83 -1.30
C MET A 61 -5.40 3.30 0.11
N ILE A 62 -5.21 2.42 1.08
CA ILE A 62 -5.19 2.78 2.50
C ILE A 62 -3.75 2.72 2.98
N LEU A 63 -3.24 3.85 3.47
CA LEU A 63 -1.91 3.95 4.03
C LEU A 63 -1.99 4.36 5.50
N SER A 64 -1.10 3.82 6.33
CA SER A 64 -0.97 4.33 7.69
C SER A 64 -0.62 5.81 7.69
N ASN A 65 -1.06 6.54 8.72
CA ASN A 65 -0.63 7.91 8.98
C ASN A 65 0.91 8.03 9.14
N TRP A 66 1.62 6.92 9.39
CA TRP A 66 3.08 6.88 9.39
C TRP A 66 3.70 7.17 8.01
N SER A 67 2.92 7.08 6.94
CA SER A 67 3.33 7.48 5.60
C SER A 67 3.36 9.01 5.39
N LYS A 68 2.88 9.81 6.35
CA LYS A 68 2.98 11.28 6.36
C LYS A 68 4.40 11.80 6.61
N ARG A 69 5.41 11.09 6.14
CA ARG A 69 6.82 11.46 6.32
C ARG A 69 7.30 12.34 5.18
N LYS A 70 8.28 13.19 5.48
CA LYS A 70 8.90 14.11 4.52
C LYS A 70 9.32 13.45 3.20
N TYR A 71 9.77 12.20 3.25
CA TYR A 71 10.28 11.48 2.07
C TYR A 71 9.20 10.72 1.28
N SER A 72 8.09 10.36 1.89
CA SER A 72 6.99 9.62 1.25
C SER A 72 5.85 10.53 0.82
N LEU A 73 5.55 11.55 1.64
CA LEU A 73 4.35 12.38 1.44
C LEU A 73 4.27 13.06 0.08
N PRO A 74 5.34 13.67 -0.49
CA PRO A 74 5.25 14.32 -1.80
C PRO A 74 4.84 13.35 -2.92
N TRP A 75 5.30 12.11 -2.85
CA TRP A 75 5.00 11.07 -3.82
C TRP A 75 3.55 10.59 -3.68
N ILE A 76 3.11 10.36 -2.46
CA ILE A 76 1.71 10.00 -2.16
C ILE A 76 0.76 11.09 -2.66
N GLN A 77 1.09 12.35 -2.42
CA GLN A 77 0.31 13.48 -2.91
C GLN A 77 0.34 13.61 -4.43
N ALA A 78 1.48 13.31 -5.07
CA ALA A 78 1.57 13.27 -6.53
C ALA A 78 0.73 12.14 -7.13
N LEU A 79 0.73 10.98 -6.50
CA LEU A 79 -0.10 9.84 -6.91
C LEU A 79 -1.60 10.13 -6.72
N ALA A 80 -1.98 10.76 -5.62
CA ALA A 80 -3.37 11.15 -5.33
C ALA A 80 -3.95 12.21 -6.29
N ARG A 81 -3.10 12.86 -7.13
CA ARG A 81 -3.57 13.77 -8.21
C ARG A 81 -3.97 13.05 -9.49
N ILE A 82 -3.68 11.77 -9.59
CA ILE A 82 -3.97 11.01 -10.82
C ILE A 82 -5.46 10.64 -10.82
N PRO A 83 -6.21 10.98 -11.87
CA PRO A 83 -7.59 10.54 -12.02
C PRO A 83 -7.70 9.01 -11.94
N GLY A 84 -8.69 8.51 -11.20
CA GLY A 84 -8.87 7.08 -10.96
C GLY A 84 -8.05 6.51 -9.80
N ILE A 85 -7.24 7.33 -9.12
CA ILE A 85 -6.51 6.93 -7.90
C ILE A 85 -7.04 7.70 -6.70
N GLU A 86 -7.55 7.00 -5.69
CA GLU A 86 -7.91 7.58 -4.40
C GLU A 86 -7.06 6.97 -3.29
N ILE A 87 -6.48 7.82 -2.45
CA ILE A 87 -5.64 7.41 -1.33
C ILE A 87 -6.23 7.94 -0.03
N ARG A 88 -6.26 7.11 1.00
CA ARG A 88 -6.67 7.49 2.35
C ARG A 88 -5.58 7.20 3.36
N PHE A 89 -5.42 8.12 4.33
CA PHE A 89 -4.62 7.83 5.52
C PHE A 89 -5.51 7.29 6.63
N THR A 90 -5.03 6.26 7.34
CA THR A 90 -5.64 5.88 8.61
C THR A 90 -5.21 6.84 9.70
N ASN A 91 -6.13 7.10 10.62
CA ASN A 91 -5.89 7.93 11.79
C ASN A 91 -6.59 7.29 12.99
N ILE A 92 -5.99 6.20 13.50
CA ILE A 92 -6.51 5.46 14.65
C ILE A 92 -6.26 6.31 15.91
N PRO A 93 -7.29 6.63 16.71
CA PRO A 93 -7.13 7.43 17.92
C PRO A 93 -6.17 6.80 18.91
N GLU A 94 -5.53 7.59 19.76
CA GLU A 94 -4.78 7.09 20.91
C GLU A 94 -5.69 6.29 21.85
N HIS A 95 -5.08 5.41 22.64
CA HIS A 95 -5.79 4.67 23.65
C HIS A 95 -6.31 5.62 24.75
N SER A 96 -7.41 5.27 25.42
CA SER A 96 -7.97 6.08 26.51
C SER A 96 -7.01 6.33 27.67
N GLU A 97 -6.05 5.44 27.88
CA GLU A 97 -4.98 5.56 28.89
C GLU A 97 -3.72 6.25 28.36
N GLY A 98 -3.75 6.79 27.13
CA GLY A 98 -2.68 7.57 26.54
C GLY A 98 -1.94 6.87 25.41
N PHE A 99 -0.85 7.50 25.01
CA PHE A 99 -0.02 7.08 23.90
C PHE A 99 0.73 5.77 24.18
N ILE A 100 0.62 4.81 23.27
CA ILE A 100 1.36 3.54 23.30
C ILE A 100 2.36 3.55 22.14
N PRO A 101 3.67 3.50 22.39
CA PRO A 101 4.68 3.49 21.33
C PRO A 101 4.46 2.36 20.31
N PHE A 102 4.57 2.66 19.02
CA PHE A 102 4.45 1.72 17.90
C PHE A 102 3.12 0.95 17.80
N ALA A 103 2.08 1.38 18.54
CA ALA A 103 0.77 0.76 18.53
C ALA A 103 -0.28 1.63 17.85
N ARG A 104 -1.49 1.09 17.70
CA ARG A 104 -2.68 1.74 17.12
C ARG A 104 -2.40 2.31 15.73
N VAL A 105 -1.81 1.49 14.90
CA VAL A 105 -1.38 1.83 13.55
C VAL A 105 -1.93 0.80 12.56
N GLU A 106 -2.23 1.24 11.35
CA GLU A 106 -2.49 0.33 10.24
C GLU A 106 -1.22 -0.46 9.92
N HIS A 107 -1.27 -1.79 10.04
CA HIS A 107 -0.09 -2.64 9.85
C HIS A 107 -0.29 -3.71 8.78
N ALA A 108 -1.44 -3.72 8.10
CA ALA A 108 -1.69 -4.64 7.00
C ALA A 108 -0.72 -4.42 5.83
N LYS A 109 -0.51 -5.44 5.04
CA LYS A 109 0.23 -5.39 3.78
C LYS A 109 -0.39 -6.40 2.84
N TYR A 110 -1.28 -5.93 2.00
CA TYR A 110 -1.90 -6.75 0.97
C TYR A 110 -2.36 -5.89 -0.22
N LEU A 111 -2.60 -6.57 -1.30
CA LEU A 111 -3.08 -6.06 -2.57
C LEU A 111 -4.15 -7.00 -3.08
N THR A 112 -5.27 -6.49 -3.56
CA THR A 112 -6.26 -7.23 -4.34
C THR A 112 -6.43 -6.63 -5.73
N VAL A 113 -6.75 -7.47 -6.69
CA VAL A 113 -7.03 -7.06 -8.08
C VAL A 113 -8.30 -7.77 -8.54
N ASP A 114 -9.25 -6.96 -9.00
CA ASP A 114 -10.53 -7.38 -9.61
C ASP A 114 -11.36 -8.32 -8.73
N GLY A 115 -11.12 -8.39 -7.40
CA GLY A 115 -11.76 -9.36 -6.50
C GLY A 115 -11.41 -10.82 -6.78
N GLU A 116 -10.43 -11.09 -7.65
CA GLU A 116 -10.03 -12.41 -8.10
C GLU A 116 -8.64 -12.84 -7.64
N ARG A 117 -7.76 -11.88 -7.43
CA ARG A 117 -6.35 -12.09 -7.08
C ARG A 117 -5.99 -11.31 -5.84
N CYS A 118 -5.17 -11.91 -4.98
CA CYS A 118 -4.71 -11.30 -3.75
C CYS A 118 -3.23 -11.60 -3.52
N TRP A 119 -2.45 -10.59 -3.19
CA TRP A 119 -1.14 -10.75 -2.57
C TRP A 119 -1.24 -10.32 -1.11
N ILE A 120 -0.72 -11.16 -0.20
CA ILE A 120 -0.58 -10.86 1.22
C ILE A 120 0.87 -11.11 1.61
N GLY A 121 1.51 -10.18 2.28
CA GLY A 121 2.92 -10.33 2.59
C GLY A 121 3.42 -9.55 3.79
N THR A 122 4.73 -9.66 4.01
CA THR A 122 5.42 -8.94 5.09
C THR A 122 6.05 -7.63 4.61
N SER A 123 6.15 -7.41 3.29
CA SER A 123 6.80 -6.26 2.69
C SER A 123 5.94 -5.00 2.74
N ASN A 124 6.47 -3.92 3.28
CA ASN A 124 5.98 -2.60 2.89
C ASN A 124 6.50 -2.24 1.49
N TRP A 125 5.85 -1.29 0.84
CA TRP A 125 6.23 -0.90 -0.50
C TRP A 125 7.29 0.20 -0.46
N SER A 126 8.52 -0.22 -0.20
CA SER A 126 9.72 0.60 -0.32
C SER A 126 10.91 -0.30 -0.68
N ARG A 127 11.92 0.30 -1.28
CA ARG A 127 13.08 -0.40 -1.86
C ARG A 127 13.73 -1.40 -0.91
N ASP A 128 13.89 -1.02 0.35
CA ASP A 128 14.60 -1.86 1.33
C ASP A 128 13.91 -3.21 1.58
N TYR A 129 12.57 -3.26 1.44
CA TYR A 129 11.82 -4.51 1.60
C TYR A 129 12.04 -5.48 0.45
N PHE A 130 12.30 -4.99 -0.76
CA PHE A 130 12.49 -5.83 -1.94
C PHE A 130 13.95 -6.16 -2.23
N TYR A 131 14.89 -5.33 -1.79
CA TYR A 131 16.31 -5.47 -2.15
C TYR A 131 17.25 -5.68 -0.97
N ALA A 132 16.84 -5.42 0.27
CA ALA A 132 17.74 -5.40 1.43
C ALA A 132 17.22 -6.17 2.64
N SER A 133 16.04 -6.77 2.57
CA SER A 133 15.47 -7.58 3.65
C SER A 133 14.82 -8.85 3.12
N ARG A 134 14.70 -9.85 4.01
CA ARG A 134 14.00 -11.10 3.71
C ARG A 134 12.53 -10.94 4.05
N ASN A 135 11.69 -11.15 3.07
CA ASN A 135 10.25 -11.08 3.21
C ASN A 135 9.60 -12.32 2.60
N ILE A 136 8.34 -12.51 2.92
CA ILE A 136 7.52 -13.56 2.32
C ILE A 136 6.22 -12.93 1.83
N GLY A 137 5.78 -13.36 0.64
CA GLY A 137 4.48 -13.02 0.07
C GLY A 137 3.77 -14.26 -0.43
N LEU A 138 2.46 -14.26 -0.34
CA LEU A 138 1.58 -15.27 -0.89
C LEU A 138 0.76 -14.64 -2.01
N PHE A 139 0.74 -15.29 -3.16
CA PHE A 139 -0.14 -14.96 -4.28
C PHE A 139 -1.26 -15.99 -4.34
N LEU A 140 -2.48 -15.50 -4.25
CA LEU A 140 -3.68 -16.31 -4.21
C LEU A 140 -4.56 -15.93 -5.41
N VAL A 141 -5.01 -16.92 -6.13
CA VAL A 141 -5.89 -16.76 -7.29
C VAL A 141 -7.20 -17.46 -7.01
N GLY A 142 -8.30 -16.79 -7.26
CA GLY A 142 -9.65 -17.25 -7.03
C GLY A 142 -10.45 -16.27 -6.18
N GLU A 143 -11.76 -16.23 -6.42
CA GLU A 143 -12.67 -15.23 -5.85
C GLU A 143 -12.73 -15.24 -4.31
N GLY A 144 -12.54 -16.39 -3.66
CA GLY A 144 -12.76 -16.53 -2.21
C GLY A 144 -11.87 -15.60 -1.39
N CYS A 145 -10.54 -15.78 -1.48
CA CYS A 145 -9.60 -15.01 -0.66
C CYS A 145 -9.54 -13.54 -1.06
N ALA A 146 -9.56 -13.24 -2.36
CA ALA A 146 -9.53 -11.85 -2.83
C ALA A 146 -10.78 -11.09 -2.38
N ARG A 147 -11.95 -11.71 -2.46
CA ARG A 147 -13.21 -11.11 -1.99
C ARG A 147 -13.23 -10.89 -0.48
N ASP A 148 -12.70 -11.82 0.31
CA ASP A 148 -12.62 -11.66 1.76
C ASP A 148 -11.67 -10.51 2.14
N ALA A 149 -10.54 -10.38 1.44
CA ALA A 149 -9.63 -9.26 1.59
C ALA A 149 -10.27 -7.93 1.17
N ASP A 150 -11.06 -7.91 0.11
CA ASP A 150 -11.82 -6.74 -0.33
C ASP A 150 -12.94 -6.35 0.65
N LEU A 151 -13.61 -7.30 1.27
CA LEU A 151 -14.57 -7.00 2.34
C LEU A 151 -13.88 -6.32 3.53
N PHE A 152 -12.70 -6.80 3.90
CA PHE A 152 -11.89 -6.18 4.95
C PHE A 152 -11.42 -4.79 4.55
N PHE A 153 -10.94 -4.63 3.31
CA PHE A 153 -10.56 -3.33 2.74
C PHE A 153 -11.71 -2.34 2.80
N ASN A 154 -12.88 -2.71 2.28
CA ASN A 154 -14.04 -1.85 2.22
C ASN A 154 -14.55 -1.45 3.61
N LYS A 155 -14.48 -2.35 4.59
CA LYS A 155 -14.78 -2.02 5.99
C LYS A 155 -13.83 -0.94 6.53
N SER A 156 -12.55 -1.03 6.21
CA SER A 156 -11.55 -0.03 6.59
C SER A 156 -11.74 1.27 5.80
N TRP A 157 -12.00 1.16 4.50
CA TRP A 157 -12.20 2.29 3.58
C TRP A 157 -13.36 3.18 4.00
N HIS A 158 -14.49 2.60 4.35
CA HIS A 158 -15.68 3.31 4.81
C HIS A 158 -15.72 3.54 6.32
N GLY A 159 -14.70 3.07 7.03
CA GLY A 159 -14.62 3.20 8.49
C GLY A 159 -14.30 4.62 8.95
N PRO A 160 -14.54 4.91 10.24
CA PRO A 160 -14.38 6.26 10.80
C PRO A 160 -12.90 6.69 10.95
N TYR A 161 -11.96 5.78 10.71
CA TYR A 161 -10.53 6.02 10.94
C TYR A 161 -9.74 6.27 9.66
N THR A 162 -10.40 6.43 8.51
CA THR A 162 -9.76 6.76 7.25
C THR A 162 -10.22 8.12 6.75
N ALA A 163 -9.29 8.88 6.17
CA ALA A 163 -9.58 10.17 5.55
C ALA A 163 -8.83 10.28 4.22
N THR A 164 -9.53 10.81 3.20
CA THR A 164 -8.96 11.03 1.88
C THR A 164 -7.75 11.97 1.95
N VAL A 165 -6.70 11.64 1.22
CA VAL A 165 -5.51 12.47 1.11
C VAL A 165 -5.84 13.70 0.27
N ASP A 166 -5.67 14.88 0.86
CA ASP A 166 -5.67 16.14 0.11
C ASP A 166 -4.27 16.34 -0.50
N PRO A 167 -4.15 16.37 -1.85
CA PRO A 167 -2.86 16.53 -2.51
C PRO A 167 -2.17 17.89 -2.27
N SER A 168 -2.89 18.85 -1.70
CA SER A 168 -2.39 20.21 -1.42
C SER A 168 -2.18 20.51 0.06
N ALA A 169 -2.68 19.65 0.95
CA ALA A 169 -2.62 19.89 2.38
C ALA A 169 -1.21 19.67 2.95
N ALA A 170 -0.89 20.42 3.99
CA ALA A 170 0.26 20.14 4.83
C ALA A 170 -0.09 19.04 5.84
N TYR A 171 0.77 18.05 5.96
CA TYR A 171 0.61 16.96 6.92
C TYR A 171 1.81 16.90 7.87
N SER A 172 1.52 16.71 9.14
CA SER A 172 2.55 16.43 10.15
C SER A 172 2.67 14.92 10.36
N PRO A 173 3.90 14.39 10.45
CA PRO A 173 4.09 12.99 10.80
C PRO A 173 3.59 12.74 12.23
N PRO A 174 2.94 11.59 12.50
CA PRO A 174 2.48 11.26 13.84
C PRO A 174 3.65 10.94 14.77
N ARG A 175 3.41 11.05 16.06
CA ARG A 175 4.28 10.51 17.10
C ARG A 175 4.39 8.99 16.96
N ARG A 176 5.54 8.39 17.27
CA ARG A 176 5.79 6.95 17.22
C ARG A 176 6.37 6.38 18.52
N ASN A 177 7.18 7.15 19.17
CA ASN A 177 7.90 6.85 20.43
C ASN A 177 7.87 8.06 21.35
#